data_eec5b2888e7e50c4182da608c79c795e
#
_entry.id   eec5b2888e7e50c4182da608c79c795e
#
_cell.length_a   1.000
_cell.length_b   1.000
_cell.length_c   1.000
_cell.angle_alpha   90.00
_cell.angle_beta   90.00
_cell.angle_gamma   90.00
#
_symmetry.space_group_name_H-M   'P 1'
#
loop_
_entity.id
_entity.type
_entity.pdbx_description
1 polymer ?
#
loop_
_entity_poly.entity_id
_entity_poly.type
_entity_poly.pdbx_seq_one_letter_code
_entity_poly.pdbx_strand_id
1 'polypeptide(L)'
;MNNASMAHYGLPRIILAGILAALAAGGALALQPQDPAKSPAQGGFWIGADPAPAGTVPWQLLQSTKTVQKPDKKFGPSFPKEVKELDKQQVKLYGFMMPLDQAKKQKRFLLSAFPPHCSFCLTGGPESLVEVLADKPIDFTFEPVVIAGRMTVLDDDVVYYRLTNAVPVKP
;
A
#
# COMPACT_ATOMS: atom_id res chain seq x y z
N MET A 1 -57.11 -66.91 -35.38
CA MET A 1 -56.93 -66.47 -36.77
C MET A 1 -56.34 -65.05 -36.71
N ASN A 2 -55.29 -64.84 -37.47
CA ASN A 2 -54.62 -63.56 -37.86
C ASN A 2 -53.73 -62.87 -36.79
N ASN A 3 -52.51 -63.23 -36.86
CA ASN A 3 -51.32 -62.53 -37.41
C ASN A 3 -51.36 -60.97 -37.41
N ALA A 4 -50.48 -60.34 -36.67
CA ALA A 4 -50.01 -58.99 -36.94
C ALA A 4 -48.55 -58.82 -36.47
N SER A 5 -47.77 -58.67 -37.44
CA SER A 5 -46.37 -58.34 -37.62
C SER A 5 -45.76 -57.39 -36.63
N MET A 6 -44.61 -57.78 -36.06
CA MET A 6 -43.73 -56.90 -35.36
C MET A 6 -42.92 -56.02 -36.34
N ALA A 7 -43.12 -54.73 -36.29
CA ALA A 7 -42.26 -53.74 -36.98
C ALA A 7 -41.10 -53.36 -36.09
N HIS A 8 -39.88 -53.80 -36.47
CA HIS A 8 -38.63 -53.35 -35.87
C HIS A 8 -38.34 -51.92 -36.32
N TYR A 9 -38.50 -50.92 -35.41
CA TYR A 9 -37.95 -49.60 -35.62
C TYR A 9 -36.50 -49.63 -35.22
N GLY A 10 -35.62 -49.71 -36.25
CA GLY A 10 -34.19 -49.49 -36.09
C GLY A 10 -33.90 -48.02 -35.81
N LEU A 11 -33.45 -47.73 -34.60
CA LEU A 11 -32.89 -46.41 -34.24
C LEU A 11 -31.56 -46.23 -34.99
N PRO A 12 -31.34 -45.10 -35.67
CA PRO A 12 -30.09 -44.85 -36.36
C PRO A 12 -28.98 -44.63 -35.36
N ARG A 13 -27.91 -45.39 -35.52
CA ARG A 13 -26.65 -45.37 -34.77
C ARG A 13 -25.84 -44.04 -34.84
N ILE A 14 -26.41 -43.00 -35.41
CA ILE A 14 -25.68 -41.75 -35.74
C ILE A 14 -25.75 -40.68 -34.59
N ILE A 15 -26.63 -40.86 -33.57
CA ILE A 15 -26.82 -39.85 -32.52
C ILE A 15 -25.84 -40.03 -31.35
N LEU A 16 -25.15 -41.19 -31.23
CA LEU A 16 -24.26 -41.43 -30.08
C LEU A 16 -22.83 -40.93 -30.30
N ALA A 17 -22.45 -40.54 -31.52
CA ALA A 17 -21.09 -40.05 -31.81
C ALA A 17 -20.93 -38.54 -31.60
N GLY A 18 -22.04 -37.77 -31.49
CA GLY A 18 -22.00 -36.31 -31.35
C GLY A 18 -21.91 -35.77 -29.90
N ILE A 19 -22.24 -36.59 -28.92
CA ILE A 19 -22.30 -36.13 -27.51
C ILE A 19 -20.95 -36.32 -26.78
N LEU A 20 -20.08 -37.20 -27.29
CA LEU A 20 -18.78 -37.44 -26.64
C LEU A 20 -17.70 -36.44 -27.02
N ALA A 21 -17.90 -35.59 -28.04
CA ALA A 21 -16.95 -34.59 -28.48
C ALA A 21 -17.11 -33.22 -27.79
N ALA A 22 -18.21 -32.98 -27.09
CA ALA A 22 -18.51 -31.69 -26.44
C ALA A 22 -17.98 -31.56 -24.99
N LEU A 23 -17.47 -32.64 -24.40
CA LEU A 23 -16.97 -32.68 -23.01
C LEU A 23 -15.45 -32.52 -22.88
N ALA A 24 -14.71 -32.39 -24.00
CA ALA A 24 -13.25 -32.20 -23.99
C ALA A 24 -12.81 -30.74 -24.09
N ALA A 25 -13.75 -29.78 -24.16
CA ALA A 25 -13.44 -28.35 -24.07
C ALA A 25 -13.64 -27.81 -22.66
N GLY A 26 -13.32 -28.61 -21.64
CA GLY A 26 -13.06 -28.14 -20.28
C GLY A 26 -11.79 -27.30 -20.34
N GLY A 27 -11.97 -25.98 -20.50
CA GLY A 27 -10.89 -25.02 -20.46
C GLY A 27 -10.09 -25.24 -19.18
N ALA A 28 -8.89 -25.76 -19.31
CA ALA A 28 -7.89 -25.62 -18.30
C ALA A 28 -7.77 -24.10 -18.06
N LEU A 29 -8.35 -23.61 -16.95
CA LEU A 29 -7.95 -22.34 -16.37
C LEU A 29 -6.48 -22.52 -16.03
N ALA A 30 -5.64 -22.33 -17.03
CA ALA A 30 -4.20 -22.20 -16.83
C ALA A 30 -4.03 -21.05 -15.84
N LEU A 31 -3.63 -21.40 -14.62
CA LEU A 31 -3.01 -20.46 -13.71
C LEU A 31 -1.83 -19.85 -14.47
N GLN A 32 -2.08 -18.70 -15.09
CA GLN A 32 -1.01 -17.96 -15.73
C GLN A 32 -0.02 -17.60 -14.63
N PRO A 33 1.27 -17.95 -14.77
CA PRO A 33 2.29 -17.46 -13.87
C PRO A 33 2.19 -15.93 -13.87
N GLN A 34 1.81 -15.35 -12.75
CA GLN A 34 1.82 -13.88 -12.62
C GLN A 34 3.28 -13.46 -12.64
N ASP A 35 3.62 -12.67 -13.64
CA ASP A 35 4.92 -12.03 -13.76
C ASP A 35 5.13 -11.15 -12.51
N PRO A 36 6.10 -11.45 -11.63
CA PRO A 36 6.30 -10.67 -10.41
C PRO A 36 6.65 -9.20 -10.71
N ALA A 37 7.10 -8.87 -11.93
CA ALA A 37 7.35 -7.50 -12.37
C ALA A 37 6.08 -6.72 -12.74
N LYS A 38 4.93 -7.38 -12.88
CA LYS A 38 3.62 -6.78 -13.20
C LYS A 38 2.61 -6.90 -12.05
N SER A 39 3.06 -7.34 -10.89
CA SER A 39 2.20 -7.39 -9.72
C SER A 39 1.87 -5.95 -9.29
N PRO A 40 0.58 -5.54 -9.21
CA PRO A 40 0.20 -4.22 -8.71
C PRO A 40 0.51 -4.03 -7.22
N ALA A 41 1.11 -5.02 -6.60
CA ALA A 41 1.32 -5.11 -5.16
C ALA A 41 2.56 -4.37 -4.64
N GLN A 42 3.18 -3.51 -5.43
CA GLN A 42 4.27 -2.65 -4.93
C GLN A 42 3.84 -1.22 -4.61
N GLY A 43 2.59 -0.90 -4.82
CA GLY A 43 1.94 0.23 -4.18
C GLY A 43 1.24 -0.28 -2.93
N GLY A 44 1.73 0.05 -1.75
CA GLY A 44 1.09 -0.32 -0.50
C GLY A 44 -0.42 -0.07 -0.58
N PHE A 45 -1.17 -0.80 0.22
CA PHE A 45 -2.63 -0.84 0.33
C PHE A 45 -3.30 0.57 0.43
N TRP A 46 -3.26 1.30 -0.68
CA TRP A 46 -3.92 2.59 -0.85
C TRP A 46 -5.30 2.35 -1.47
N ILE A 47 -6.28 1.98 -0.66
CA ILE A 47 -7.66 1.99 -1.13
C ILE A 47 -8.07 3.46 -1.27
N GLY A 48 -8.03 3.98 -2.51
CA GLY A 48 -8.59 5.26 -2.89
C GLY A 48 -7.67 6.48 -2.87
N ALA A 49 -6.34 6.29 -2.75
CA ALA A 49 -5.39 7.37 -2.96
C ALA A 49 -4.76 7.26 -4.35
N ASP A 50 -4.60 8.39 -5.03
CA ASP A 50 -3.80 8.47 -6.25
C ASP A 50 -2.36 7.99 -5.99
N PRO A 51 -1.66 7.43 -7.00
CA PRO A 51 -0.27 7.04 -6.83
C PRO A 51 0.56 8.23 -6.35
N ALA A 52 1.52 7.96 -5.45
CA ALA A 52 2.38 9.00 -4.91
C ALA A 52 3.08 9.77 -6.03
N PRO A 53 3.11 11.11 -5.99
CA PRO A 53 3.74 11.93 -7.01
C PRO A 53 5.23 11.59 -7.19
N ALA A 54 5.72 11.74 -8.42
CA ALA A 54 7.11 11.49 -8.73
C ALA A 54 8.07 12.34 -7.89
N GLY A 55 9.19 11.73 -7.46
CA GLY A 55 10.21 12.41 -6.65
C GLY A 55 9.89 12.47 -5.16
N THR A 56 8.84 11.80 -4.69
CA THR A 56 8.60 11.58 -3.26
C THR A 56 9.38 10.34 -2.77
N VAL A 57 9.85 10.39 -1.52
CA VAL A 57 10.44 9.22 -0.87
C VAL A 57 9.34 8.17 -0.65
N PRO A 58 9.52 6.94 -1.13
CA PRO A 58 8.53 5.88 -0.94
C PRO A 58 8.47 5.45 0.52
N TRP A 59 7.26 5.28 1.05
CA TRP A 59 7.07 4.83 2.44
C TRP A 59 7.70 3.48 2.73
N GLN A 60 7.76 2.58 1.74
CA GLN A 60 8.40 1.28 1.87
C GLN A 60 9.87 1.39 2.30
N LEU A 61 10.55 2.46 1.86
CA LEU A 61 11.92 2.73 2.30
C LEU A 61 11.97 3.06 3.79
N LEU A 62 11.11 3.94 4.28
CA LEU A 62 11.04 4.29 5.70
C LEU A 62 10.62 3.08 6.56
N GLN A 63 9.63 2.32 6.08
CA GLN A 63 9.10 1.11 6.73
C GLN A 63 10.09 -0.07 6.73
N SER A 64 11.19 0.01 6.00
CA SER A 64 12.27 -0.97 6.11
C SER A 64 13.07 -0.88 7.42
N THR A 65 12.91 0.21 8.17
CA THR A 65 13.44 0.38 9.52
C THR A 65 12.76 -0.58 10.50
N LYS A 66 13.55 -1.26 11.31
CA LYS A 66 13.04 -2.22 12.29
C LYS A 66 13.21 -1.68 13.70
N THR A 67 12.22 -1.89 14.55
CA THR A 67 12.36 -1.67 15.98
C THR A 67 13.10 -2.87 16.58
N VAL A 68 14.24 -2.62 17.23
CA VAL A 68 15.07 -3.65 17.86
C VAL A 68 15.34 -3.29 19.31
N GLN A 69 15.61 -4.31 20.14
CA GLN A 69 16.09 -4.08 21.49
C GLN A 69 17.57 -3.75 21.46
N LYS A 70 17.94 -2.61 22.03
CA LYS A 70 19.32 -2.13 22.16
C LYS A 70 20.02 -2.76 23.35
N PRO A 71 21.37 -2.66 23.45
CA PRO A 71 22.13 -3.21 24.59
C PRO A 71 21.68 -2.68 25.96
N ASP A 72 21.16 -1.47 26.03
CA ASP A 72 20.60 -0.85 27.23
C ASP A 72 19.19 -1.34 27.59
N LYS A 73 18.70 -2.39 26.90
CA LYS A 73 17.37 -2.99 27.01
C LYS A 73 16.20 -2.09 26.57
N LYS A 74 16.46 -0.91 26.05
CA LYS A 74 15.44 -0.07 25.42
C LYS A 74 15.15 -0.55 24.00
N PHE A 75 13.96 -0.26 23.51
CA PHE A 75 13.63 -0.45 22.11
C PHE A 75 13.96 0.82 21.32
N GLY A 76 14.44 0.67 20.12
CA GLY A 76 14.76 1.77 19.24
C GLY A 76 14.92 1.33 17.79
N PRO A 77 15.09 2.27 16.86
CA PRO A 77 15.19 1.95 15.44
C PRO A 77 16.53 1.33 15.08
N SER A 78 16.48 0.42 14.11
CA SER A 78 17.63 -0.06 13.34
C SER A 78 17.43 0.38 11.89
N PHE A 79 18.14 1.40 11.46
CA PHE A 79 18.02 2.00 10.16
C PHE A 79 18.88 1.29 9.12
N PRO A 80 18.32 0.88 7.95
CA PRO A 80 19.09 0.51 6.78
C PRO A 80 19.97 1.67 6.28
N LYS A 81 20.96 1.36 5.47
CA LYS A 81 21.90 2.36 4.92
C LYS A 81 21.17 3.43 4.11
N GLU A 82 20.25 3.02 3.28
CA GLU A 82 19.46 3.88 2.38
C GLU A 82 18.59 4.88 3.17
N VAL A 83 18.09 4.48 4.33
CA VAL A 83 17.35 5.38 5.24
C VAL A 83 18.29 6.38 5.92
N LYS A 84 19.48 5.93 6.35
CA LYS A 84 20.48 6.82 6.94
C LYS A 84 20.96 7.90 5.96
N GLU A 85 21.01 7.57 4.67
CA GLU A 85 21.39 8.51 3.62
C GLU A 85 20.37 9.64 3.42
N LEU A 86 19.12 9.47 3.90
CA LEU A 86 18.12 10.53 3.91
C LEU A 86 18.38 11.60 4.99
N ASP A 87 19.22 11.31 5.99
CA ASP A 87 19.50 12.26 7.06
C ASP A 87 20.08 13.57 6.50
N LYS A 88 19.50 14.69 6.95
CA LYS A 88 19.83 16.05 6.49
C LYS A 88 19.54 16.34 5.02
N GLN A 89 18.94 15.43 4.26
CA GLN A 89 18.56 15.65 2.88
C GLN A 89 17.25 16.43 2.76
N GLN A 90 17.10 17.19 1.68
CA GLN A 90 15.81 17.75 1.28
C GLN A 90 15.02 16.67 0.57
N VAL A 91 13.86 16.34 1.13
CA VAL A 91 13.00 15.28 0.61
C VAL A 91 11.57 15.78 0.45
N LYS A 92 10.79 15.01 -0.31
CA LYS A 92 9.34 15.17 -0.40
C LYS A 92 8.69 13.89 0.10
N LEU A 93 7.64 14.03 0.89
CA LEU A 93 6.81 12.93 1.37
C LEU A 93 5.37 13.19 0.95
N TYR A 94 4.70 12.13 0.54
CA TYR A 94 3.26 12.14 0.23
C TYR A 94 2.53 11.32 1.27
N GLY A 95 1.61 11.90 2.00
CA GLY A 95 0.93 11.21 3.08
C GLY A 95 -0.23 12.00 3.67
N PHE A 96 -0.78 11.50 4.76
CA PHE A 96 -1.96 12.04 5.43
C PHE A 96 -1.56 12.79 6.70
N MET A 97 -2.18 13.96 6.90
CA MET A 97 -1.97 14.74 8.10
C MET A 97 -2.68 14.10 9.30
N MET A 98 -1.96 13.94 10.39
CA MET A 98 -2.50 13.59 11.71
C MET A 98 -2.22 14.75 12.67
N PRO A 99 -3.23 15.55 13.03
CA PRO A 99 -3.05 16.70 13.86
C PRO A 99 -2.68 16.29 15.28
N LEU A 100 -1.81 17.05 15.93
CA LEU A 100 -1.44 16.87 17.34
C LEU A 100 -2.24 17.78 18.27
N ASP A 101 -2.98 18.71 17.70
CA ASP A 101 -3.90 19.61 18.41
C ASP A 101 -5.17 19.85 17.59
N GLN A 102 -6.12 20.62 18.13
CA GLN A 102 -7.41 20.91 17.49
C GLN A 102 -7.39 22.17 16.61
N ALA A 103 -6.24 22.78 16.37
CA ALA A 103 -6.14 23.97 15.54
C ALA A 103 -6.44 23.63 14.09
N LYS A 104 -7.12 24.53 13.38
CA LYS A 104 -7.37 24.40 11.94
C LYS A 104 -6.08 24.47 11.11
N LYS A 105 -5.06 25.16 11.62
CA LYS A 105 -3.75 25.29 11.00
C LYS A 105 -2.71 24.64 11.89
N GLN A 106 -1.99 23.69 11.33
CA GLN A 106 -1.02 22.87 12.05
C GLN A 106 0.39 23.36 11.76
N LYS A 107 1.16 23.71 12.79
CA LYS A 107 2.60 23.99 12.68
C LYS A 107 3.44 22.77 13.03
N ARG A 108 2.88 21.87 13.83
CA ARG A 108 3.46 20.58 14.21
C ARG A 108 2.40 19.51 14.10
N PHE A 109 2.67 18.46 13.32
CA PHE A 109 1.75 17.34 13.11
C PHE A 109 2.52 16.08 12.74
N LEU A 110 1.86 14.93 12.72
CA LEU A 110 2.42 13.72 12.14
C LEU A 110 1.92 13.58 10.70
N LEU A 111 2.82 13.20 9.81
CA LEU A 111 2.49 12.74 8.47
C LEU A 111 2.51 11.22 8.49
N SER A 112 1.40 10.60 8.11
CA SER A 112 1.20 9.16 8.12
C SER A 112 1.25 8.59 6.72
N ALA A 113 1.83 7.39 6.61
CA ALA A 113 1.76 6.57 5.41
C ALA A 113 0.33 6.15 5.05
N PHE A 114 -0.56 6.08 6.02
CA PHE A 114 -1.91 5.54 5.88
C PHE A 114 -2.97 6.59 6.21
N PRO A 115 -4.14 6.55 5.54
CA PRO A 115 -5.24 7.43 5.89
C PRO A 115 -5.70 7.14 7.33
N PRO A 116 -5.93 8.17 8.14
CA PRO A 116 -6.46 7.99 9.49
C PRO A 116 -7.92 7.54 9.39
N HIS A 117 -8.19 6.26 9.69
CA HIS A 117 -9.56 5.76 9.82
C HIS A 117 -10.23 6.24 11.12
N CYS A 118 -9.45 6.76 12.04
CA CYS A 118 -9.88 7.28 13.33
C CYS A 118 -8.82 8.29 13.77
N SER A 119 -9.22 9.42 14.29
CA SER A 119 -8.33 10.51 14.74
C SER A 119 -7.33 10.09 15.83
N PHE A 120 -7.51 8.92 16.43
CA PHE A 120 -6.69 8.38 17.51
C PHE A 120 -6.06 7.01 17.20
N CYS A 121 -6.31 6.46 16.01
CA CYS A 121 -5.75 5.17 15.61
C CYS A 121 -4.45 5.39 14.84
N LEU A 122 -3.31 5.12 15.48
CA LEU A 122 -2.04 5.02 14.80
C LEU A 122 -2.09 3.78 13.88
N THR A 123 -2.16 4.02 12.59
CA THR A 123 -2.11 2.96 11.58
C THR A 123 -0.65 2.68 11.24
N GLY A 124 -0.09 1.66 11.86
CA GLY A 124 1.31 1.27 11.67
C GLY A 124 2.20 1.67 12.85
N GLY A 125 3.46 1.25 12.78
CA GLY A 125 4.48 1.58 13.76
C GLY A 125 5.16 2.94 13.50
N PRO A 126 6.15 3.30 14.34
CA PRO A 126 6.89 4.57 14.20
C PRO A 126 7.55 4.75 12.82
N GLU A 127 7.86 3.66 12.13
CA GLU A 127 8.43 3.65 10.78
C GLU A 127 7.45 4.13 9.70
N SER A 128 6.16 4.20 10.02
CA SER A 128 5.09 4.69 9.14
C SER A 128 4.68 6.13 9.44
N LEU A 129 5.41 6.82 10.30
CA LEU A 129 5.11 8.16 10.77
C LEU A 129 6.33 9.07 10.62
N VAL A 130 6.07 10.32 10.25
CA VAL A 130 7.09 11.39 10.23
C VAL A 130 6.54 12.60 10.98
N GLU A 131 7.25 13.08 11.99
CA GLU A 131 6.93 14.34 12.63
C GLU A 131 7.28 15.50 11.71
N VAL A 132 6.33 16.38 11.47
CA VAL A 132 6.50 17.54 10.60
C VAL A 132 6.52 18.81 11.44
N LEU A 133 7.58 19.56 11.31
CA LEU A 133 7.73 20.92 11.84
C LEU A 133 7.66 21.89 10.66
N ALA A 134 6.48 22.45 10.44
CA ALA A 134 6.22 23.34 9.32
C ALA A 134 6.86 24.72 9.53
N ASP A 135 7.39 25.30 8.47
CA ASP A 135 7.92 26.66 8.49
C ASP A 135 6.81 27.69 8.79
N LYS A 136 5.67 27.50 8.13
CA LYS A 136 4.43 28.26 8.39
C LYS A 136 3.29 27.28 8.67
N PRO A 137 2.29 27.69 9.49
CA PRO A 137 1.14 26.82 9.75
C PRO A 137 0.43 26.40 8.46
N ILE A 138 0.15 25.10 8.31
CA ILE A 138 -0.49 24.48 7.16
C ILE A 138 -1.93 24.18 7.51
N ASP A 139 -2.87 24.48 6.61
CA ASP A 139 -4.29 24.14 6.81
C ASP A 139 -4.45 22.61 6.87
N PHE A 140 -5.16 22.14 7.89
CA PHE A 140 -5.46 20.73 8.04
C PHE A 140 -6.40 20.24 6.93
N THR A 141 -6.11 19.07 6.38
CA THR A 141 -6.94 18.38 5.39
C THR A 141 -6.95 16.89 5.64
N PHE A 142 -8.04 16.23 5.27
CA PHE A 142 -8.15 14.76 5.25
C PHE A 142 -7.58 14.17 3.96
N GLU A 143 -7.43 14.98 2.92
CA GLU A 143 -6.80 14.56 1.67
C GLU A 143 -5.29 14.42 1.85
N PRO A 144 -4.64 13.50 1.11
CA PRO A 144 -3.20 13.36 1.18
C PRO A 144 -2.49 14.61 0.67
N VAL A 145 -1.38 14.95 1.28
CA VAL A 145 -0.58 16.13 0.96
C VAL A 145 0.86 15.76 0.62
N VAL A 146 1.50 16.56 -0.22
CA VAL A 146 2.95 16.49 -0.42
C VAL A 146 3.61 17.55 0.44
N ILE A 147 4.50 17.10 1.31
CA ILE A 147 5.29 17.98 2.18
C ILE A 147 6.76 17.86 1.80
N ALA A 148 7.39 18.98 1.47
CA ALA A 148 8.82 19.07 1.26
C ALA A 148 9.50 19.64 2.51
N GLY A 149 10.68 19.12 2.87
CA GLY A 149 11.41 19.60 4.02
C GLY A 149 12.73 18.86 4.21
N ARG A 150 13.48 19.25 5.22
CA ARG A 150 14.74 18.61 5.57
C ARG A 150 14.49 17.44 6.51
N MET A 151 14.86 16.25 6.07
CA MET A 151 14.73 15.01 6.86
C MET A 151 15.78 14.97 7.97
N THR A 152 15.38 14.49 9.13
CA THR A 152 16.25 14.10 10.24
C THR A 152 15.87 12.70 10.68
N VAL A 153 16.85 11.82 10.75
CA VAL A 153 16.71 10.44 11.26
C VAL A 153 17.05 10.45 12.74
N LEU A 154 16.11 9.99 13.59
CA LEU A 154 16.16 10.09 15.06
C LEU A 154 16.39 8.72 15.69
N ASP A 155 17.53 8.54 16.35
CA ASP A 155 17.89 7.22 16.92
C ASP A 155 17.27 6.95 18.31
N ASP A 156 16.93 8.00 19.06
CA ASP A 156 16.51 7.89 20.47
C ASP A 156 15.06 8.32 20.74
N ASP A 157 14.26 8.58 19.70
CA ASP A 157 12.92 9.14 19.84
C ASP A 157 11.82 8.11 19.53
N VAL A 158 10.65 8.35 20.07
CA VAL A 158 9.44 7.57 19.79
C VAL A 158 9.05 7.71 18.30
N VAL A 159 9.40 8.82 17.68
CA VAL A 159 9.25 9.10 16.27
C VAL A 159 10.63 8.95 15.60
N TYR A 160 10.74 8.09 14.61
CA TYR A 160 12.01 7.79 13.95
C TYR A 160 12.45 8.84 12.92
N TYR A 161 11.52 9.68 12.46
CA TYR A 161 11.75 10.65 11.41
C TYR A 161 11.14 12.00 11.76
N ARG A 162 11.89 13.06 11.43
CA ARG A 162 11.40 14.42 11.54
C ARG A 162 11.69 15.19 10.27
N LEU A 163 10.71 15.96 9.82
CA LEU A 163 10.84 16.88 8.71
C LEU A 163 10.84 18.31 9.25
N THR A 164 11.92 19.04 9.04
CA THR A 164 12.05 20.44 9.48
C THR A 164 12.01 21.39 8.27
N ASN A 165 11.71 22.66 8.52
CA ASN A 165 11.52 23.68 7.48
C ASN A 165 10.51 23.19 6.42
N ALA A 166 9.46 22.54 6.91
CA ALA A 166 8.52 21.83 6.07
C ALA A 166 7.51 22.78 5.43
N VAL A 167 7.27 22.59 4.13
CA VAL A 167 6.31 23.38 3.34
C VAL A 167 5.48 22.45 2.48
N PRO A 168 4.17 22.75 2.30
CA PRO A 168 3.33 22.02 1.36
C PRO A 168 3.78 22.36 -0.06
N VAL A 169 3.83 21.36 -0.93
CA VAL A 169 4.10 21.51 -2.36
C VAL A 169 2.98 20.90 -3.18
N LYS A 170 2.74 21.44 -4.37
CA LYS A 170 1.76 20.84 -5.28
C LYS A 170 2.26 19.47 -5.75
N PRO A 171 1.36 18.49 -5.90
CA PRO A 171 1.67 17.19 -6.47
C PRO A 171 2.28 17.28 -7.85
#